data_8a8ffc654675c758dca629169d65344d
#
_entry.id   8a8ffc654675c758dca629169d65344d
#
_cell.length_a   1.000
_cell.length_b   1.000
_cell.length_c   1.000
_cell.angle_alpha   90.00
_cell.angle_beta   90.00
_cell.angle_gamma   90.00
#
_symmetry.space_group_name_H-M   'P 1'
#
loop_
_entity.id
_entity.type
_entity.pdbx_description
1 polymer ?
#
loop_
_entity_poly.entity_id
_entity_poly.type
_entity_poly.pdbx_seq_one_letter_code
_entity_poly.pdbx_strand_id
1 'polypeptide(L)'
;MQQLREYKRFWFVIVLGAIALWLQFVNHQAGWAQILVTVLGVFLALLMFIDMVKTLRSGKFGVDLLAITAVIATLAVSEYWAALIVLLMLTGGDALEDFAARRANSELQELLNNSPQTAHRAVGDDIADVAINEVVVGDRLLVRPGEVMPVDGTLLTGPTTVNEASLTGEARPIDKQVGETVMSGSVNGEASIYLRADQTADNSQYQNIVRLVKQAESQPAKFVRMADRYAVPFTLLAYVIAGIAWGFSGDPVRFAEVLVVASPCPLILAAPIALISGMSRASRNGIIVKTGTTLEKLAQVKTFAFDKTGTITQGKLVVDQIVPVTAISQADLLQLAASAEQHSGHVLAQSLVAASTEKLLPAADVNETTAQGVQANIDGQTIRAGKAEFVTDKPVDKADKTAVYVSAAGIYQGYVSFSDKLRPEAKDTMADLHRLGVHNLVMISGDRQPIAKQIAAEVGIDQVHAECLPADKINVLAELPADQRPVAMVGDGINDAPSLATADVGIAMGAHGATAASESADAVVLKDDLTRVSAARDIAQWTMRIARQAVLIGIVICTVLMVIASFGVIPAIIGAVFQEVVDTVTILYALRARTDR
;
A
#
# COMPACT_ATOMS: atom_id res chain seq x y z
N MET A 1 10.72 -20.96 -22.69
CA MET A 1 11.82 -20.41 -23.50
C MET A 1 12.24 -18.99 -23.07
N GLN A 2 11.31 -18.13 -22.62
CA GLN A 2 11.66 -16.79 -22.13
C GLN A 2 12.50 -16.84 -20.85
N GLN A 3 12.17 -17.67 -19.88
CA GLN A 3 12.93 -17.89 -18.65
C GLN A 3 14.36 -18.41 -18.87
N LEU A 4 14.59 -19.31 -19.86
CA LEU A 4 15.92 -19.76 -20.23
C LEU A 4 16.81 -18.66 -20.82
N ARG A 5 16.20 -17.56 -21.30
CA ARG A 5 16.92 -16.43 -21.90
C ARG A 5 17.39 -15.43 -20.83
N GLU A 6 16.69 -15.35 -19.69
CA GLU A 6 17.02 -14.47 -18.57
C GLU A 6 18.23 -15.00 -17.79
N TYR A 7 18.35 -16.31 -17.61
CA TYR A 7 19.46 -16.94 -16.86
C TYR A 7 20.61 -17.45 -17.75
N LYS A 8 20.91 -16.76 -18.85
CA LYS A 8 21.97 -17.20 -19.79
C LYS A 8 23.33 -17.38 -19.14
N ARG A 9 23.73 -16.47 -18.23
CA ARG A 9 25.02 -16.55 -17.52
C ARG A 9 25.07 -17.80 -16.63
N PHE A 10 24.00 -18.08 -15.90
CA PHE A 10 23.87 -19.27 -15.04
C PHE A 10 23.97 -20.57 -15.84
N TRP A 11 23.18 -20.71 -16.91
CA TRP A 11 23.24 -21.89 -17.76
C TRP A 11 24.61 -22.04 -18.44
N PHE A 12 25.26 -20.96 -18.78
CA PHE A 12 26.60 -20.96 -19.34
C PHE A 12 27.63 -21.50 -18.35
N VAL A 13 27.56 -21.09 -17.08
CA VAL A 13 28.41 -21.62 -16.01
C VAL A 13 28.14 -23.11 -15.75
N ILE A 14 26.87 -23.53 -15.72
CA ILE A 14 26.50 -24.96 -15.55
C ILE A 14 27.08 -25.82 -16.68
N VAL A 15 26.87 -25.42 -17.93
CA VAL A 15 27.32 -26.20 -19.09
C VAL A 15 28.84 -26.30 -19.11
N LEU A 16 29.56 -25.19 -18.93
CA LEU A 16 31.02 -25.21 -18.92
C LEU A 16 31.58 -25.93 -17.67
N GLY A 17 30.91 -25.79 -16.51
CA GLY A 17 31.24 -26.55 -15.31
C GLY A 17 31.07 -28.06 -15.50
N ALA A 18 29.98 -28.50 -16.15
CA ALA A 18 29.77 -29.90 -16.49
C ALA A 18 30.83 -30.42 -17.45
N ILE A 19 31.24 -29.63 -18.44
CA ILE A 19 32.36 -30.00 -19.36
C ILE A 19 33.67 -30.11 -18.57
N ALA A 20 33.95 -29.18 -17.65
CA ALA A 20 35.15 -29.23 -16.81
C ALA A 20 35.16 -30.46 -15.91
N LEU A 21 34.03 -30.83 -15.31
CA LEU A 21 33.88 -32.08 -14.53
C LEU A 21 34.11 -33.31 -15.39
N TRP A 22 33.55 -33.35 -16.60
CA TRP A 22 33.77 -34.46 -17.52
C TRP A 22 35.25 -34.58 -17.93
N LEU A 23 35.92 -33.46 -18.23
CA LEU A 23 37.35 -33.41 -18.55
C LEU A 23 38.20 -33.92 -17.38
N GLN A 24 37.87 -33.53 -16.15
CA GLN A 24 38.63 -33.91 -14.94
C GLN A 24 38.45 -35.38 -14.59
N PHE A 25 37.20 -35.86 -14.50
CA PHE A 25 36.89 -37.15 -13.89
C PHE A 25 36.69 -38.28 -14.90
N VAL A 26 36.27 -38.00 -16.12
CA VAL A 26 36.04 -39.02 -17.15
C VAL A 26 37.22 -39.08 -18.11
N ASN A 27 37.72 -37.95 -18.57
CA ASN A 27 38.81 -37.88 -19.55
C ASN A 27 40.19 -37.74 -18.90
N HIS A 28 40.27 -37.66 -17.56
CA HIS A 28 41.49 -37.51 -16.77
C HIS A 28 42.43 -36.38 -17.22
N GLN A 29 41.89 -35.31 -17.82
CA GLN A 29 42.61 -34.14 -18.33
C GLN A 29 42.49 -32.94 -17.40
N ALA A 30 43.03 -33.03 -16.17
CA ALA A 30 42.95 -32.00 -15.14
C ALA A 30 43.43 -30.61 -15.61
N GLY A 31 44.49 -30.55 -16.41
CA GLY A 31 45.03 -29.29 -16.94
C GLY A 31 44.06 -28.54 -17.85
N TRP A 32 43.32 -29.25 -18.70
CA TRP A 32 42.30 -28.62 -19.56
C TRP A 32 41.08 -28.19 -18.75
N ALA A 33 40.67 -28.93 -17.73
CA ALA A 33 39.59 -28.53 -16.82
C ALA A 33 39.98 -27.23 -16.10
N GLN A 34 41.21 -27.13 -15.58
CA GLN A 34 41.70 -25.92 -14.92
C GLN A 34 41.72 -24.71 -15.89
N ILE A 35 42.26 -24.89 -17.10
CA ILE A 35 42.28 -23.80 -18.12
C ILE A 35 40.88 -23.35 -18.43
N LEU A 36 39.93 -24.26 -18.67
CA LEU A 36 38.53 -23.93 -18.97
C LEU A 36 37.90 -23.13 -17.86
N VAL A 37 37.99 -23.54 -16.60
CA VAL A 37 37.42 -22.84 -15.46
C VAL A 37 38.10 -21.49 -15.23
N THR A 38 39.43 -21.41 -15.41
CA THR A 38 40.17 -20.15 -15.27
C THR A 38 39.75 -19.14 -16.31
N VAL A 39 39.65 -19.54 -17.58
CA VAL A 39 39.21 -18.65 -18.67
C VAL A 39 37.76 -18.18 -18.42
N LEU A 40 36.87 -19.09 -18.03
CA LEU A 40 35.50 -18.75 -17.65
C LEU A 40 35.47 -17.75 -16.50
N GLY A 41 36.25 -18.02 -15.44
CA GLY A 41 36.29 -17.17 -14.24
C GLY A 41 36.81 -15.76 -14.53
N VAL A 42 37.91 -15.65 -15.29
CA VAL A 42 38.47 -14.35 -15.69
C VAL A 42 37.48 -13.57 -16.57
N PHE A 43 36.84 -14.27 -17.52
CA PHE A 43 35.84 -13.64 -18.42
C PHE A 43 34.65 -13.08 -17.62
N LEU A 44 34.08 -13.88 -16.71
CA LEU A 44 32.94 -13.43 -15.89
C LEU A 44 33.34 -12.34 -14.88
N ALA A 45 34.51 -12.47 -14.25
CA ALA A 45 35.03 -11.43 -13.34
C ALA A 45 35.21 -10.09 -14.08
N LEU A 46 35.66 -10.11 -15.34
CA LEU A 46 35.78 -8.90 -16.16
C LEU A 46 34.41 -8.29 -16.48
N LEU A 47 33.40 -9.11 -16.84
CA LEU A 47 32.04 -8.63 -17.05
C LEU A 47 31.45 -8.00 -15.79
N MET A 48 31.61 -8.66 -14.65
CA MET A 48 31.17 -8.13 -13.35
C MET A 48 31.88 -6.82 -13.00
N PHE A 49 33.18 -6.72 -13.27
CA PHE A 49 33.93 -5.48 -13.06
C PHE A 49 33.39 -4.33 -13.93
N ILE A 50 33.09 -4.60 -15.19
CA ILE A 50 32.49 -3.60 -16.09
C ILE A 50 31.12 -3.15 -15.58
N ASP A 51 30.29 -4.08 -15.14
CA ASP A 51 28.95 -3.77 -14.59
C ASP A 51 29.09 -2.99 -13.26
N MET A 52 30.05 -3.34 -12.40
CA MET A 52 30.38 -2.59 -11.17
C MET A 52 30.81 -1.14 -11.48
N VAL A 53 31.67 -0.92 -12.47
CA VAL A 53 32.11 0.44 -12.85
C VAL A 53 30.94 1.26 -13.38
N LYS A 54 30.01 0.66 -14.13
CA LYS A 54 28.78 1.35 -14.57
C LYS A 54 27.90 1.74 -13.38
N THR A 55 27.75 0.84 -12.41
CA THR A 55 26.97 1.07 -11.18
C THR A 55 27.58 2.18 -10.31
N LEU A 56 28.90 2.18 -10.14
CA LEU A 56 29.63 3.24 -9.43
C LEU A 56 29.47 4.60 -10.13
N ARG A 57 29.54 4.66 -11.48
CA ARG A 57 29.31 5.88 -12.24
C ARG A 57 27.89 6.42 -12.11
N SER A 58 26.91 5.57 -11.80
CA SER A 58 25.53 5.99 -11.50
C SER A 58 25.33 6.48 -10.05
N GLY A 59 26.39 6.57 -9.25
CA GLY A 59 26.34 7.01 -7.86
C GLY A 59 25.84 5.95 -6.87
N LYS A 60 25.80 4.69 -7.29
CA LYS A 60 25.44 3.57 -6.42
C LYS A 60 26.71 2.80 -6.04
N PHE A 61 26.87 2.46 -4.77
CA PHE A 61 27.97 1.61 -4.31
C PHE A 61 27.56 0.14 -4.53
N GLY A 62 28.24 -0.54 -5.48
CA GLY A 62 28.04 -1.98 -5.73
C GLY A 62 28.86 -2.81 -4.72
N VAL A 63 28.24 -3.86 -4.19
CA VAL A 63 28.86 -4.79 -3.22
C VAL A 63 29.66 -5.89 -3.94
N ASP A 64 29.70 -5.86 -5.26
CA ASP A 64 30.31 -6.87 -6.14
C ASP A 64 31.83 -6.97 -5.99
N LEU A 65 32.47 -5.99 -5.33
CA LEU A 65 33.93 -5.98 -5.16
C LEU A 65 34.44 -7.21 -4.40
N LEU A 66 33.76 -7.62 -3.33
CA LEU A 66 34.13 -8.85 -2.59
C LEU A 66 34.01 -10.09 -3.46
N ALA A 67 32.93 -10.20 -4.21
CA ALA A 67 32.69 -11.33 -5.09
C ALA A 67 33.74 -11.44 -6.20
N ILE A 68 34.05 -10.31 -6.86
CA ILE A 68 35.08 -10.23 -7.91
C ILE A 68 36.46 -10.62 -7.32
N THR A 69 36.81 -10.07 -6.15
CA THR A 69 38.10 -10.38 -5.53
C THR A 69 38.17 -11.80 -5.01
N ALA A 70 37.08 -12.41 -4.53
CA ALA A 70 37.02 -13.82 -4.15
C ALA A 70 37.28 -14.73 -5.35
N VAL A 71 36.64 -14.45 -6.51
CA VAL A 71 36.89 -15.21 -7.75
C VAL A 71 38.35 -15.06 -8.21
N ILE A 72 38.89 -13.85 -8.23
CA ILE A 72 40.29 -13.62 -8.65
C ILE A 72 41.26 -14.27 -7.67
N ALA A 73 41.04 -14.16 -6.37
CA ALA A 73 41.91 -14.76 -5.34
C ALA A 73 41.94 -16.29 -5.42
N THR A 74 40.76 -16.93 -5.57
CA THR A 74 40.68 -18.39 -5.71
C THR A 74 41.36 -18.89 -6.99
N LEU A 75 41.23 -18.18 -8.10
CA LEU A 75 41.95 -18.51 -9.34
C LEU A 75 43.47 -18.33 -9.21
N ALA A 76 43.92 -17.25 -8.55
CA ALA A 76 45.32 -16.94 -8.33
C ALA A 76 46.03 -17.99 -7.47
N VAL A 77 45.32 -18.59 -6.52
CA VAL A 77 45.88 -19.69 -5.67
C VAL A 77 45.59 -21.08 -6.23
N SER A 78 45.11 -21.18 -7.48
CA SER A 78 44.80 -22.44 -8.18
C SER A 78 43.63 -23.24 -7.58
N GLU A 79 42.80 -22.62 -6.77
CA GLU A 79 41.56 -23.19 -6.20
C GLU A 79 40.39 -23.03 -7.20
N TYR A 80 40.57 -23.50 -8.44
CA TYR A 80 39.65 -23.26 -9.56
C TYR A 80 38.25 -23.90 -9.36
N TRP A 81 38.13 -25.00 -8.60
CA TRP A 81 36.84 -25.57 -8.24
C TRP A 81 36.05 -24.67 -7.29
N ALA A 82 36.73 -24.04 -6.32
CA ALA A 82 36.11 -23.05 -5.46
C ALA A 82 35.65 -21.83 -6.28
N ALA A 83 36.48 -21.35 -7.24
CA ALA A 83 36.10 -20.29 -8.15
C ALA A 83 34.84 -20.64 -8.97
N LEU A 84 34.74 -21.89 -9.48
CA LEU A 84 33.58 -22.36 -10.22
C LEU A 84 32.31 -22.35 -9.36
N ILE A 85 32.38 -22.79 -8.10
CA ILE A 85 31.24 -22.77 -7.18
C ILE A 85 30.84 -21.33 -6.88
N VAL A 86 31.79 -20.45 -6.60
CA VAL A 86 31.50 -19.01 -6.38
C VAL A 86 30.83 -18.39 -7.60
N LEU A 87 31.28 -18.71 -8.82
CA LEU A 87 30.63 -18.23 -10.06
C LEU A 87 29.23 -18.79 -10.23
N LEU A 88 29.02 -20.07 -9.89
CA LEU A 88 27.71 -20.70 -9.91
C LEU A 88 26.75 -20.01 -8.92
N MET A 89 27.25 -19.71 -7.72
CA MET A 89 26.50 -18.99 -6.68
C MET A 89 26.12 -17.59 -7.15
N LEU A 90 27.07 -16.83 -7.66
CA LEU A 90 26.82 -15.45 -8.10
C LEU A 90 25.80 -15.38 -9.25
N THR A 91 25.93 -16.29 -10.22
CA THR A 91 24.99 -16.34 -11.35
C THR A 91 23.66 -17.03 -11.00
N GLY A 92 23.65 -17.91 -9.99
CA GLY A 92 22.46 -18.56 -9.45
C GLY A 92 21.74 -17.73 -8.40
N GLY A 93 22.44 -16.82 -7.73
CA GLY A 93 21.88 -15.87 -6.78
C GLY A 93 20.78 -15.02 -7.39
N ASP A 94 21.00 -14.53 -8.61
CA ASP A 94 19.99 -13.78 -9.37
C ASP A 94 18.69 -14.62 -9.53
N ALA A 95 18.82 -15.92 -9.81
CA ALA A 95 17.66 -16.81 -9.95
C ALA A 95 16.93 -17.03 -8.62
N LEU A 96 17.67 -17.14 -7.52
CA LEU A 96 17.11 -17.27 -6.18
C LEU A 96 16.44 -15.97 -5.73
N GLU A 97 17.02 -14.81 -6.05
CA GLU A 97 16.43 -13.49 -5.82
C GLU A 97 15.10 -13.36 -6.54
N ASP A 98 15.06 -13.66 -7.83
CA ASP A 98 13.84 -13.61 -8.63
C ASP A 98 12.76 -14.56 -8.11
N PHE A 99 13.16 -15.78 -7.70
CA PHE A 99 12.22 -16.73 -7.10
C PHE A 99 11.65 -16.20 -5.78
N ALA A 100 12.52 -15.69 -4.90
CA ALA A 100 12.11 -15.13 -3.62
C ALA A 100 11.24 -13.87 -3.80
N ALA A 101 11.60 -12.99 -4.73
CA ALA A 101 10.83 -11.80 -5.08
C ALA A 101 9.44 -12.17 -5.62
N ARG A 102 9.36 -13.14 -6.55
CA ARG A 102 8.06 -13.66 -7.04
C ARG A 102 7.23 -14.27 -5.92
N ARG A 103 7.86 -15.04 -5.04
CA ARG A 103 7.16 -15.63 -3.88
C ARG A 103 6.69 -14.57 -2.90
N ALA A 104 7.50 -13.57 -2.64
CA ALA A 104 7.16 -12.44 -1.80
C ALA A 104 6.02 -11.57 -2.41
N ASN A 105 5.97 -11.46 -3.74
CA ASN A 105 5.02 -10.62 -4.48
C ASN A 105 3.75 -11.37 -4.93
N SER A 106 3.57 -12.63 -4.52
CA SER A 106 2.49 -13.48 -5.05
C SER A 106 1.08 -12.90 -4.88
N GLU A 107 0.82 -12.18 -3.78
CA GLU A 107 -0.47 -11.55 -3.51
C GLU A 107 -0.76 -10.38 -4.46
N LEU A 108 0.26 -9.56 -4.76
CA LEU A 108 0.14 -8.47 -5.73
C LEU A 108 -0.07 -9.01 -7.15
N GLN A 109 0.63 -10.09 -7.50
CA GLN A 109 0.45 -10.78 -8.79
C GLN A 109 -0.94 -11.42 -8.93
N GLU A 110 -1.50 -11.95 -7.86
CA GLU A 110 -2.86 -12.50 -7.85
C GLU A 110 -3.89 -11.41 -8.15
N LEU A 111 -3.74 -10.21 -7.57
CA LEU A 111 -4.56 -9.06 -7.93
C LEU A 111 -4.45 -8.70 -9.41
N LEU A 112 -3.28 -8.77 -10.02
CA LEU A 112 -3.10 -8.46 -11.44
C LEU A 112 -3.72 -9.53 -12.36
N ASN A 113 -3.67 -10.79 -11.96
CA ASN A 113 -4.13 -11.92 -12.76
C ASN A 113 -5.66 -12.08 -12.77
N ASN A 114 -6.35 -11.60 -11.74
CA ASN A 114 -7.80 -11.68 -11.61
C ASN A 114 -8.55 -10.57 -12.35
N SER A 115 -7.87 -9.79 -13.20
CA SER A 115 -8.49 -8.72 -13.99
C SER A 115 -9.47 -9.29 -15.03
N PRO A 116 -10.76 -8.90 -14.99
CA PRO A 116 -11.72 -9.30 -16.01
C PRO A 116 -11.25 -8.88 -17.42
N GLN A 117 -11.37 -9.77 -18.39
CA GLN A 117 -11.00 -9.49 -19.78
C GLN A 117 -12.23 -9.33 -20.69
N THR A 118 -13.35 -9.93 -20.29
CA THR A 118 -14.61 -9.93 -21.03
C THR A 118 -15.77 -9.60 -20.11
N ALA A 119 -16.85 -9.08 -20.69
CA ALA A 119 -18.13 -8.84 -20.02
C ALA A 119 -19.28 -9.39 -20.89
N HIS A 120 -20.38 -9.81 -20.24
CA HIS A 120 -21.58 -10.32 -20.92
C HIS A 120 -22.61 -9.20 -21.03
N ARG A 121 -22.62 -8.48 -22.16
CA ARG A 121 -23.54 -7.36 -22.39
C ARG A 121 -24.90 -7.86 -22.87
N ALA A 122 -25.97 -7.47 -22.18
CA ALA A 122 -27.34 -7.77 -22.55
C ALA A 122 -27.89 -6.69 -23.49
N VAL A 123 -28.31 -7.09 -24.69
CA VAL A 123 -28.96 -6.23 -25.69
C VAL A 123 -30.34 -6.80 -25.99
N GLY A 124 -31.39 -6.27 -25.37
CA GLY A 124 -32.71 -6.88 -25.36
C GLY A 124 -32.68 -8.23 -24.62
N ASP A 125 -33.08 -9.30 -25.31
CA ASP A 125 -33.06 -10.70 -24.77
C ASP A 125 -31.77 -11.45 -25.12
N ASP A 126 -30.91 -10.87 -25.94
CA ASP A 126 -29.66 -11.50 -26.35
C ASP A 126 -28.50 -11.07 -25.43
N ILE A 127 -27.53 -11.99 -25.25
CA ILE A 127 -26.33 -11.75 -24.49
C ILE A 127 -25.13 -11.89 -25.43
N ALA A 128 -24.32 -10.83 -25.51
CA ALA A 128 -23.11 -10.80 -26.30
C ALA A 128 -21.87 -10.67 -25.41
N ASP A 129 -20.88 -11.52 -25.66
CA ASP A 129 -19.57 -11.38 -25.03
C ASP A 129 -18.80 -10.25 -25.70
N VAL A 130 -18.41 -9.25 -24.92
CA VAL A 130 -17.66 -8.08 -25.39
C VAL A 130 -16.35 -7.98 -24.61
N ALA A 131 -15.34 -7.37 -25.23
CA ALA A 131 -14.12 -7.05 -24.51
C ALA A 131 -14.40 -6.01 -23.44
N ILE A 132 -13.71 -6.10 -22.31
CA ILE A 132 -13.98 -5.24 -21.14
C ILE A 132 -13.84 -3.75 -21.47
N ASN A 133 -12.94 -3.39 -22.38
CA ASN A 133 -12.72 -2.02 -22.84
C ASN A 133 -13.83 -1.48 -23.76
N GLU A 134 -14.75 -2.33 -24.21
CA GLU A 134 -15.92 -1.94 -25.02
C GLU A 134 -17.18 -1.66 -24.16
N VAL A 135 -17.08 -1.88 -22.84
CA VAL A 135 -18.16 -1.56 -21.90
C VAL A 135 -18.25 -0.05 -21.72
N VAL A 136 -19.48 0.47 -21.89
CA VAL A 136 -19.77 1.88 -21.68
C VAL A 136 -20.72 2.09 -20.51
N VAL A 137 -20.70 3.30 -19.93
CA VAL A 137 -21.63 3.67 -18.83
C VAL A 137 -23.06 3.53 -19.29
N GLY A 138 -23.87 2.84 -18.49
CA GLY A 138 -25.28 2.53 -18.78
C GLY A 138 -25.52 1.15 -19.40
N ASP A 139 -24.47 0.43 -19.83
CA ASP A 139 -24.61 -0.94 -20.32
C ASP A 139 -25.22 -1.85 -19.24
N ARG A 140 -26.14 -2.73 -19.69
CA ARG A 140 -26.68 -3.80 -18.84
C ARG A 140 -25.84 -5.04 -19.01
N LEU A 141 -25.20 -5.49 -17.93
CA LEU A 141 -24.26 -6.61 -17.92
C LEU A 141 -24.81 -7.76 -17.09
N LEU A 142 -24.73 -8.97 -17.63
CA LEU A 142 -25.01 -10.22 -16.90
C LEU A 142 -23.73 -10.64 -16.20
N VAL A 143 -23.83 -11.02 -14.91
CA VAL A 143 -22.74 -11.66 -14.15
C VAL A 143 -23.28 -12.97 -13.59
N ARG A 144 -22.66 -14.07 -13.97
CA ARG A 144 -23.04 -15.42 -13.57
C ARG A 144 -22.51 -15.75 -12.18
N PRO A 145 -23.01 -16.81 -11.54
CA PRO A 145 -22.47 -17.30 -10.27
C PRO A 145 -20.97 -17.57 -10.35
N GLY A 146 -20.21 -17.08 -9.37
CA GLY A 146 -18.77 -17.25 -9.31
C GLY A 146 -17.95 -16.40 -10.29
N GLU A 147 -18.59 -15.62 -11.16
CA GLU A 147 -17.87 -14.70 -12.05
C GLU A 147 -17.44 -13.42 -11.33
N VAL A 148 -16.39 -12.82 -11.86
CA VAL A 148 -15.86 -11.54 -11.38
C VAL A 148 -16.67 -10.38 -11.95
N MET A 149 -17.03 -9.40 -11.13
CA MET A 149 -17.71 -8.16 -11.55
C MET A 149 -16.81 -7.42 -12.56
N PRO A 150 -17.30 -7.20 -13.80
CA PRO A 150 -16.46 -6.64 -14.86
C PRO A 150 -16.10 -5.16 -14.64
N VAL A 151 -17.07 -4.35 -14.22
CA VAL A 151 -16.92 -2.92 -13.93
C VAL A 151 -17.70 -2.55 -12.67
N ASP A 152 -17.46 -1.36 -12.14
CA ASP A 152 -18.29 -0.83 -11.06
C ASP A 152 -19.69 -0.55 -11.59
N GLY A 153 -20.71 -0.96 -10.85
CA GLY A 153 -22.08 -0.84 -11.30
C GLY A 153 -23.11 -0.95 -10.20
N THR A 154 -24.37 -0.67 -10.57
CA THR A 154 -25.53 -0.79 -9.69
C THR A 154 -26.28 -2.08 -9.98
N LEU A 155 -26.62 -2.84 -8.94
CA LEU A 155 -27.37 -4.09 -9.04
C LEU A 155 -28.82 -3.83 -9.52
N LEU A 156 -29.20 -4.48 -10.63
CA LEU A 156 -30.54 -4.33 -11.24
C LEU A 156 -31.49 -5.45 -10.84
N THR A 157 -30.97 -6.66 -10.54
CA THR A 157 -31.80 -7.83 -10.24
C THR A 157 -31.20 -8.67 -9.11
N GLY A 158 -32.06 -9.36 -8.37
CA GLY A 158 -31.68 -10.27 -7.29
C GLY A 158 -31.51 -9.58 -5.96
N PRO A 159 -31.40 -10.24 -4.81
CA PRO A 159 -30.26 -10.08 -3.94
C PRO A 159 -29.15 -11.06 -4.32
N THR A 160 -27.91 -10.72 -4.03
CA THR A 160 -26.75 -11.60 -4.17
C THR A 160 -25.77 -11.40 -3.04
N THR A 161 -24.88 -12.36 -2.84
CA THR A 161 -23.70 -12.18 -2.01
C THR A 161 -22.51 -11.84 -2.90
N VAL A 162 -21.64 -10.94 -2.44
CA VAL A 162 -20.46 -10.52 -3.18
C VAL A 162 -19.23 -10.73 -2.31
N ASN A 163 -18.25 -11.45 -2.84
CA ASN A 163 -16.98 -11.68 -2.16
C ASN A 163 -15.95 -10.64 -2.62
N GLU A 164 -15.58 -9.73 -1.71
CA GLU A 164 -14.59 -8.69 -1.94
C GLU A 164 -13.22 -9.02 -1.31
N ALA A 165 -13.00 -10.25 -0.87
CA ALA A 165 -11.81 -10.66 -0.11
C ALA A 165 -10.49 -10.35 -0.83
N SER A 166 -10.45 -10.52 -2.15
CA SER A 166 -9.26 -10.22 -2.97
C SER A 166 -8.90 -8.73 -3.01
N LEU A 167 -9.89 -7.85 -2.77
CA LEU A 167 -9.73 -6.39 -2.84
C LEU A 167 -9.58 -5.77 -1.45
N THR A 168 -10.42 -6.15 -0.51
CA THR A 168 -10.51 -5.54 0.82
C THR A 168 -9.77 -6.33 1.90
N GLY A 169 -9.43 -7.60 1.61
CA GLY A 169 -8.84 -8.53 2.58
C GLY A 169 -9.87 -9.14 3.56
N GLU A 170 -11.17 -8.89 3.37
CA GLU A 170 -12.22 -9.44 4.22
C GLU A 170 -12.78 -10.75 3.65
N ALA A 171 -12.63 -11.83 4.40
CA ALA A 171 -13.08 -13.16 3.97
C ALA A 171 -14.61 -13.36 4.01
N ARG A 172 -15.36 -12.44 4.64
CA ARG A 172 -16.82 -12.58 4.76
C ARG A 172 -17.52 -11.96 3.55
N PRO A 173 -18.31 -12.75 2.79
CA PRO A 173 -19.14 -12.21 1.71
C PRO A 173 -20.15 -11.16 2.24
N ILE A 174 -20.45 -10.18 1.41
CA ILE A 174 -21.36 -9.06 1.72
C ILE A 174 -22.66 -9.28 0.96
N ASP A 175 -23.80 -9.20 1.66
CA ASP A 175 -25.12 -9.25 1.03
C ASP A 175 -25.40 -7.92 0.33
N LYS A 176 -25.83 -7.98 -0.93
CA LYS A 176 -26.19 -6.82 -1.75
C LYS A 176 -27.65 -6.92 -2.22
N GLN A 177 -28.36 -5.79 -2.13
CA GLN A 177 -29.75 -5.65 -2.55
C GLN A 177 -29.83 -4.90 -3.90
N VAL A 178 -30.97 -5.03 -4.57
CA VAL A 178 -31.26 -4.26 -5.80
C VAL A 178 -31.13 -2.76 -5.52
N GLY A 179 -30.42 -2.05 -6.39
CA GLY A 179 -30.12 -0.64 -6.25
C GLY A 179 -28.83 -0.32 -5.50
N GLU A 180 -28.18 -1.31 -4.89
CA GLU A 180 -26.87 -1.11 -4.27
C GLU A 180 -25.73 -1.23 -5.28
N THR A 181 -24.62 -0.54 -4.99
CA THR A 181 -23.43 -0.58 -5.83
C THR A 181 -22.59 -1.81 -5.55
N VAL A 182 -22.01 -2.37 -6.61
CA VAL A 182 -21.04 -3.46 -6.57
C VAL A 182 -19.72 -3.00 -7.18
N MET A 183 -18.62 -3.49 -6.61
CA MET A 183 -17.27 -3.10 -7.01
C MET A 183 -16.73 -4.07 -8.07
N SER A 184 -16.11 -3.53 -9.12
CA SER A 184 -15.34 -4.32 -10.10
C SER A 184 -14.26 -5.16 -9.42
N GLY A 185 -14.01 -6.36 -9.93
CA GLY A 185 -13.01 -7.28 -9.36
C GLY A 185 -13.51 -8.09 -8.16
N SER A 186 -14.69 -7.81 -7.61
CA SER A 186 -15.36 -8.68 -6.63
C SER A 186 -16.02 -9.89 -7.30
N VAL A 187 -16.17 -11.00 -6.58
CA VAL A 187 -16.73 -12.25 -7.10
C VAL A 187 -18.19 -12.36 -6.73
N ASN A 188 -19.06 -12.58 -7.74
CA ASN A 188 -20.49 -12.82 -7.55
C ASN A 188 -20.74 -14.15 -6.84
N GLY A 189 -21.73 -14.19 -5.96
CA GLY A 189 -22.16 -15.40 -5.25
C GLY A 189 -22.91 -16.41 -6.12
N GLU A 190 -23.97 -17.00 -5.57
CA GLU A 190 -24.66 -18.13 -6.18
C GLU A 190 -25.75 -17.72 -7.19
N ALA A 191 -26.15 -16.46 -7.25
CA ALA A 191 -27.23 -15.99 -8.13
C ALA A 191 -26.68 -15.37 -9.42
N SER A 192 -27.35 -15.61 -10.57
CA SER A 192 -27.12 -14.79 -11.77
C SER A 192 -27.76 -13.43 -11.59
N ILE A 193 -27.01 -12.37 -11.80
CA ILE A 193 -27.44 -10.99 -11.61
C ILE A 193 -27.26 -10.16 -12.87
N TYR A 194 -28.06 -9.10 -12.98
CA TYR A 194 -27.80 -8.03 -13.93
C TYR A 194 -27.34 -6.79 -13.17
N LEU A 195 -26.31 -6.14 -13.68
CA LEU A 195 -25.85 -4.84 -13.20
C LEU A 195 -25.89 -3.81 -14.32
N ARG A 196 -26.08 -2.56 -13.96
CA ARG A 196 -25.88 -1.42 -14.84
C ARG A 196 -24.47 -0.92 -14.63
N ALA A 197 -23.69 -0.79 -15.69
CA ALA A 197 -22.35 -0.22 -15.63
C ALA A 197 -22.42 1.27 -15.23
N ASP A 198 -21.81 1.65 -14.13
CA ASP A 198 -21.74 3.04 -13.67
C ASP A 198 -20.40 3.67 -14.08
N GLN A 199 -19.40 2.88 -14.38
CA GLN A 199 -18.08 3.30 -14.87
C GLN A 199 -17.64 2.46 -16.07
N THR A 200 -16.70 3.00 -16.86
CA THR A 200 -15.97 2.23 -17.88
C THR A 200 -14.89 1.38 -17.21
N ALA A 201 -14.36 0.39 -17.92
CA ALA A 201 -13.29 -0.45 -17.41
C ALA A 201 -12.08 0.35 -16.90
N ASP A 202 -11.61 1.32 -17.70
CA ASP A 202 -10.41 2.12 -17.36
C ASP A 202 -10.58 2.99 -16.10
N ASN A 203 -11.81 3.37 -15.81
CA ASN A 203 -12.17 4.21 -14.64
C ASN A 203 -12.68 3.39 -13.46
N SER A 204 -12.74 2.06 -13.59
CA SER A 204 -13.21 1.18 -12.53
C SER A 204 -12.23 1.16 -11.34
N GLN A 205 -12.75 0.92 -10.14
CA GLN A 205 -11.96 0.83 -8.91
C GLN A 205 -10.89 -0.25 -9.03
N TYR A 206 -11.21 -1.39 -9.63
CA TYR A 206 -10.25 -2.45 -9.85
C TYR A 206 -9.09 -2.05 -10.74
N GLN A 207 -9.32 -1.35 -11.85
CA GLN A 207 -8.25 -0.87 -12.71
C GLN A 207 -7.39 0.19 -12.04
N ASN A 208 -7.98 1.00 -11.17
CA ASN A 208 -7.20 1.92 -10.32
C ASN A 208 -6.26 1.14 -9.39
N ILE A 209 -6.74 0.08 -8.74
CA ILE A 209 -5.90 -0.82 -7.90
C ILE A 209 -4.80 -1.46 -8.75
N VAL A 210 -5.12 -2.01 -9.92
CA VAL A 210 -4.15 -2.61 -10.86
C VAL A 210 -3.07 -1.60 -11.24
N ARG A 211 -3.44 -0.34 -11.52
CA ARG A 211 -2.50 0.74 -11.85
C ARG A 211 -1.56 1.05 -10.67
N LEU A 212 -2.09 1.15 -9.46
CA LEU A 212 -1.28 1.37 -8.25
C LEU A 212 -0.30 0.21 -8.00
N VAL A 213 -0.74 -1.03 -8.17
CA VAL A 213 0.11 -2.22 -8.02
C VAL A 213 1.22 -2.23 -9.08
N LYS A 214 0.90 -1.93 -10.34
CA LYS A 214 1.90 -1.80 -11.43
C LYS A 214 2.91 -0.68 -11.15
N GLN A 215 2.47 0.45 -10.59
CA GLN A 215 3.38 1.52 -10.17
C GLN A 215 4.31 1.04 -9.05
N ALA A 216 3.79 0.28 -8.09
CA ALA A 216 4.58 -0.30 -7.01
C ALA A 216 5.65 -1.28 -7.53
N GLU A 217 5.34 -2.10 -8.53
CA GLU A 217 6.29 -3.02 -9.15
C GLU A 217 7.35 -2.30 -10.00
N SER A 218 6.96 -1.22 -10.71
CA SER A 218 7.86 -0.51 -11.62
C SER A 218 8.86 0.42 -10.91
N GLN A 219 8.63 0.76 -9.65
CA GLN A 219 9.54 1.56 -8.84
C GLN A 219 10.31 0.66 -7.87
N PRO A 220 11.44 0.08 -8.26
CA PRO A 220 12.30 -0.62 -7.32
C PRO A 220 12.62 0.35 -6.20
N ALA A 221 12.31 -0.05 -4.98
CA ALA A 221 12.58 0.75 -3.80
C ALA A 221 14.01 1.30 -3.90
N LYS A 222 14.20 2.59 -3.68
CA LYS A 222 15.53 3.20 -3.47
C LYS A 222 16.10 2.67 -2.14
N PHE A 223 16.08 1.35 -1.99
CA PHE A 223 16.39 0.60 -0.78
C PHE A 223 17.91 0.46 -0.57
N VAL A 224 18.67 1.17 -1.36
CA VAL A 224 20.13 1.19 -1.33
C VAL A 224 20.68 1.59 0.04
N ARG A 225 19.97 2.38 0.84
CA ARG A 225 20.57 2.98 2.05
C ARG A 225 20.81 2.04 3.22
N MET A 226 19.93 1.05 3.47
CA MET A 226 20.16 0.15 4.61
C MET A 226 21.18 -0.93 4.27
N ALA A 227 21.10 -1.54 3.09
CA ALA A 227 22.09 -2.51 2.62
C ALA A 227 23.48 -1.87 2.53
N ASP A 228 23.60 -0.67 1.92
CA ASP A 228 24.88 0.05 1.79
C ASP A 228 25.47 0.43 3.14
N ARG A 229 24.64 0.77 4.11
CA ARG A 229 25.09 1.15 5.47
C ARG A 229 25.85 0.03 6.18
N TYR A 230 25.47 -1.22 5.93
CA TYR A 230 26.13 -2.39 6.51
C TYR A 230 27.16 -3.02 5.57
N ALA A 231 26.97 -2.93 4.27
CA ALA A 231 27.81 -3.58 3.28
C ALA A 231 29.25 -3.01 3.25
N VAL A 232 29.42 -1.68 3.27
CA VAL A 232 30.75 -1.05 3.24
C VAL A 232 31.60 -1.42 4.47
N PRO A 233 31.11 -1.27 5.73
CA PRO A 233 31.83 -1.73 6.90
C PRO A 233 32.13 -3.23 6.90
N PHE A 234 31.19 -4.06 6.45
CA PHE A 234 31.38 -5.50 6.36
C PHE A 234 32.46 -5.88 5.33
N THR A 235 32.45 -5.24 4.17
CA THR A 235 33.48 -5.44 3.13
C THR A 235 34.87 -5.07 3.66
N LEU A 236 35.00 -3.95 4.36
CA LEU A 236 36.26 -3.55 4.97
C LEU A 236 36.72 -4.57 6.01
N LEU A 237 35.82 -5.03 6.88
CA LEU A 237 36.10 -6.05 7.88
C LEU A 237 36.60 -7.36 7.23
N ALA A 238 35.97 -7.80 6.14
CA ALA A 238 36.37 -8.99 5.42
C ALA A 238 37.80 -8.89 4.87
N TYR A 239 38.15 -7.76 4.24
CA TYR A 239 39.52 -7.54 3.77
C TYR A 239 40.56 -7.46 4.89
N VAL A 240 40.19 -6.87 6.02
CA VAL A 240 41.08 -6.82 7.20
C VAL A 240 41.35 -8.23 7.74
N ILE A 241 40.29 -9.04 7.93
CA ILE A 241 40.43 -10.41 8.41
C ILE A 241 41.24 -11.25 7.40
N ALA A 242 40.94 -11.16 6.10
CA ALA A 242 41.66 -11.89 5.05
C ALA A 242 43.14 -11.49 4.97
N GLY A 243 43.43 -10.17 5.05
CA GLY A 243 44.79 -9.66 5.05
C GLY A 243 45.61 -10.10 6.28
N ILE A 244 44.99 -10.07 7.46
CA ILE A 244 45.59 -10.58 8.71
C ILE A 244 45.87 -12.09 8.59
N ALA A 245 44.89 -12.87 8.11
CA ALA A 245 45.04 -14.30 7.93
C ALA A 245 46.23 -14.66 7.00
N TRP A 246 46.34 -13.95 5.87
CA TRP A 246 47.46 -14.11 4.95
C TRP A 246 48.78 -13.67 5.59
N GLY A 247 48.82 -12.50 6.22
CA GLY A 247 50.04 -11.96 6.83
C GLY A 247 50.61 -12.87 7.95
N PHE A 248 49.76 -13.46 8.78
CA PHE A 248 50.20 -14.36 9.85
C PHE A 248 50.53 -15.77 9.37
N SER A 249 49.80 -16.31 8.40
CA SER A 249 50.03 -17.65 7.88
C SER A 249 51.16 -17.73 6.84
N GLY A 250 51.43 -16.62 6.14
CA GLY A 250 52.31 -16.58 4.98
C GLY A 250 51.72 -17.29 3.74
N ASP A 251 50.50 -17.83 3.85
CA ASP A 251 49.84 -18.63 2.80
C ASP A 251 48.69 -17.78 2.16
N PRO A 252 48.80 -17.44 0.87
CA PRO A 252 47.77 -16.67 0.18
C PRO A 252 46.43 -17.41 0.04
N VAL A 253 46.39 -18.74 0.22
CA VAL A 253 45.16 -19.53 0.21
C VAL A 253 44.24 -19.07 1.33
N ARG A 254 44.75 -18.65 2.49
CA ARG A 254 43.96 -18.14 3.61
C ARG A 254 43.17 -16.87 3.25
N PHE A 255 43.77 -16.00 2.43
CA PHE A 255 43.11 -14.83 1.93
C PHE A 255 41.87 -15.21 1.08
N ALA A 256 42.02 -16.17 0.17
CA ALA A 256 40.95 -16.66 -0.66
C ALA A 256 39.84 -17.35 0.16
N GLU A 257 40.21 -18.21 1.11
CA GLU A 257 39.26 -18.93 1.99
C GLU A 257 38.39 -17.97 2.78
N VAL A 258 38.96 -16.91 3.36
CA VAL A 258 38.22 -15.89 4.10
C VAL A 258 37.29 -15.11 3.16
N LEU A 259 37.74 -14.70 1.97
CA LEU A 259 36.91 -13.94 1.05
C LEU A 259 35.74 -14.74 0.46
N VAL A 260 35.90 -16.03 0.25
CA VAL A 260 34.84 -16.92 -0.24
C VAL A 260 33.67 -16.97 0.74
N VAL A 261 33.94 -17.06 2.04
CA VAL A 261 32.86 -17.05 3.07
C VAL A 261 32.34 -15.67 3.42
N ALA A 262 33.00 -14.61 2.93
CA ALA A 262 32.65 -13.21 3.20
C ALA A 262 31.64 -12.64 2.19
N SER A 263 30.83 -13.47 1.51
CA SER A 263 29.88 -12.96 0.51
C SER A 263 28.85 -12.00 1.12
N PRO A 264 28.61 -10.86 0.48
CA PRO A 264 27.64 -9.88 0.96
C PRO A 264 26.18 -10.17 0.53
N CYS A 265 25.92 -11.28 -0.17
CA CYS A 265 24.60 -11.64 -0.68
C CYS A 265 23.48 -11.56 0.38
N PRO A 266 23.67 -12.04 1.64
CA PRO A 266 22.63 -11.92 2.67
C PRO A 266 22.23 -10.46 2.96
N LEU A 267 23.20 -9.55 2.85
CA LEU A 267 22.97 -8.12 3.08
C LEU A 267 22.16 -7.47 1.95
N ILE A 268 22.43 -7.91 0.72
CA ILE A 268 21.82 -7.34 -0.49
C ILE A 268 20.41 -7.86 -0.69
N LEU A 269 20.19 -9.17 -0.46
CA LEU A 269 18.95 -9.85 -0.82
C LEU A 269 17.89 -9.85 0.30
N ALA A 270 18.32 -10.06 1.56
CA ALA A 270 17.37 -10.27 2.65
C ALA A 270 16.45 -9.05 2.90
N ALA A 271 16.98 -7.86 2.77
CA ALA A 271 16.23 -6.67 3.06
C ALA A 271 15.18 -6.32 1.98
N PRO A 272 15.47 -6.32 0.66
CA PRO A 272 14.45 -6.21 -0.39
C PRO A 272 13.37 -7.27 -0.28
N ILE A 273 13.73 -8.53 -0.05
CA ILE A 273 12.77 -9.63 0.10
C ILE A 273 11.84 -9.41 1.29
N ALA A 274 12.34 -8.95 2.42
CA ALA A 274 11.52 -8.61 3.57
C ALA A 274 10.53 -7.50 3.26
N LEU A 275 10.96 -6.46 2.51
CA LEU A 275 10.07 -5.35 2.14
C LEU A 275 8.99 -5.78 1.16
N ILE A 276 9.34 -6.50 0.11
CA ILE A 276 8.36 -7.02 -0.85
C ILE A 276 7.35 -7.91 -0.10
N SER A 277 7.84 -8.75 0.82
CA SER A 277 6.99 -9.58 1.70
C SER A 277 6.04 -8.74 2.56
N GLY A 278 6.55 -7.63 3.12
CA GLY A 278 5.75 -6.68 3.90
C GLY A 278 4.72 -5.92 3.05
N MET A 279 5.07 -5.52 1.84
CA MET A 279 4.13 -4.90 0.89
C MET A 279 3.03 -5.88 0.49
N SER A 280 3.38 -7.14 0.23
CA SER A 280 2.42 -8.22 -0.04
C SER A 280 1.47 -8.43 1.15
N ARG A 281 1.98 -8.42 2.39
CA ARG A 281 1.15 -8.49 3.60
C ARG A 281 0.23 -7.27 3.74
N ALA A 282 0.71 -6.06 3.45
CA ALA A 282 -0.10 -4.85 3.47
C ALA A 282 -1.26 -4.97 2.46
N SER A 283 -0.99 -5.45 1.25
CA SER A 283 -1.99 -5.67 0.21
C SER A 283 -3.11 -6.64 0.66
N ARG A 284 -2.77 -7.76 1.30
CA ARG A 284 -3.77 -8.68 1.88
C ARG A 284 -4.66 -8.03 2.95
N ASN A 285 -4.16 -6.98 3.61
CA ASN A 285 -4.91 -6.19 4.57
C ASN A 285 -5.63 -5.00 3.93
N GLY A 286 -5.78 -4.97 2.60
CA GLY A 286 -6.44 -3.90 1.87
C GLY A 286 -5.66 -2.58 1.87
N ILE A 287 -4.33 -2.64 1.98
CA ILE A 287 -3.44 -1.47 2.01
C ILE A 287 -2.41 -1.60 0.89
N ILE A 288 -2.53 -0.79 -0.14
CA ILE A 288 -1.53 -0.75 -1.22
C ILE A 288 -0.44 0.24 -0.86
N VAL A 289 0.77 -0.25 -0.67
CA VAL A 289 1.97 0.56 -0.45
C VAL A 289 2.76 0.64 -1.75
N LYS A 290 2.99 1.85 -2.25
CA LYS A 290 3.60 2.05 -3.58
C LYS A 290 5.09 1.70 -3.65
N THR A 291 5.83 1.85 -2.56
CA THR A 291 7.27 1.58 -2.56
C THR A 291 7.74 0.99 -1.24
N GLY A 292 8.83 0.20 -1.27
CA GLY A 292 9.47 -0.25 -0.05
C GLY A 292 10.03 0.89 0.80
N THR A 293 10.40 2.02 0.18
CA THR A 293 10.82 3.23 0.90
C THR A 293 9.69 3.83 1.73
N THR A 294 8.46 3.77 1.21
CA THR A 294 7.26 4.18 1.96
C THR A 294 7.10 3.32 3.22
N LEU A 295 7.27 2.00 3.10
CA LEU A 295 7.18 1.09 4.24
C LEU A 295 8.28 1.37 5.28
N GLU A 296 9.51 1.66 4.82
CA GLU A 296 10.62 2.05 5.70
C GLU A 296 10.31 3.35 6.45
N LYS A 297 9.86 4.39 5.75
CA LYS A 297 9.48 5.67 6.36
C LYS A 297 8.31 5.47 7.33
N LEU A 298 7.27 4.74 6.92
CA LEU A 298 6.10 4.47 7.74
C LEU A 298 6.47 3.76 9.05
N ALA A 299 7.46 2.87 9.03
CA ALA A 299 8.00 2.23 10.23
C ALA A 299 8.68 3.20 11.20
N GLN A 300 9.04 4.40 10.76
CA GLN A 300 9.78 5.40 11.54
C GLN A 300 8.96 6.67 11.83
N VAL A 301 7.73 6.77 11.32
CA VAL A 301 6.84 7.92 11.52
C VAL A 301 6.71 8.27 13.00
N LYS A 302 6.90 9.53 13.33
CA LYS A 302 6.78 10.07 14.69
C LYS A 302 5.49 10.85 14.90
N THR A 303 4.97 11.44 13.82
CA THR A 303 3.75 12.25 13.82
C THR A 303 2.79 11.74 12.77
N PHE A 304 1.55 11.48 13.15
CA PHE A 304 0.44 11.28 12.22
C PHE A 304 -0.43 12.52 12.21
N ALA A 305 -0.58 13.12 11.03
CA ALA A 305 -1.50 14.21 10.77
C ALA A 305 -2.74 13.64 10.06
N PHE A 306 -3.91 14.04 10.51
CA PHE A 306 -5.20 13.59 9.98
C PHE A 306 -5.99 14.77 9.47
N ASP A 307 -6.56 14.65 8.27
CA ASP A 307 -7.71 15.49 7.93
C ASP A 307 -8.92 15.08 8.77
N LYS A 308 -9.85 15.99 8.98
CA LYS A 308 -11.09 15.70 9.72
C LYS A 308 -12.10 14.97 8.84
N THR A 309 -12.53 15.66 7.77
CA THR A 309 -13.70 15.29 6.97
C THR A 309 -13.40 14.09 6.08
N GLY A 310 -14.24 13.05 6.11
CA GLY A 310 -14.01 11.82 5.34
C GLY A 310 -12.87 10.95 5.87
N THR A 311 -12.09 11.40 6.87
CA THR A 311 -10.95 10.69 7.46
C THR A 311 -11.23 10.29 8.91
N ILE A 312 -11.27 11.23 9.85
CA ILE A 312 -11.69 10.97 11.25
C ILE A 312 -13.21 10.81 11.31
N THR A 313 -13.92 11.49 10.43
CA THR A 313 -15.37 11.40 10.25
C THR A 313 -15.70 10.59 8.98
N GLN A 314 -16.96 10.21 8.85
CA GLN A 314 -17.44 9.44 7.69
C GLN A 314 -17.71 10.29 6.45
N GLY A 315 -17.58 11.62 6.53
CA GLY A 315 -18.00 12.54 5.48
C GLY A 315 -19.52 12.54 5.25
N LYS A 316 -20.28 11.97 6.18
CA LYS A 316 -21.74 11.88 6.12
C LYS A 316 -22.33 12.79 7.18
N LEU A 317 -23.05 13.82 6.73
CA LEU A 317 -23.77 14.71 7.62
C LEU A 317 -24.96 13.96 8.21
N VAL A 318 -25.12 14.01 9.52
CA VAL A 318 -26.27 13.46 10.25
C VAL A 318 -26.91 14.57 11.05
N VAL A 319 -28.23 14.44 11.34
CA VAL A 319 -28.94 15.37 12.21
C VAL A 319 -28.30 15.35 13.60
N ASP A 320 -27.90 16.52 14.08
CA ASP A 320 -27.23 16.71 15.37
C ASP A 320 -28.19 17.25 16.44
N GLN A 321 -28.83 18.39 16.13
CA GLN A 321 -29.79 18.99 17.02
C GLN A 321 -31.04 19.46 16.25
N ILE A 322 -32.17 19.30 16.88
CA ILE A 322 -33.47 19.83 16.39
C ILE A 322 -33.90 20.88 17.39
N VAL A 323 -33.96 22.12 16.94
CA VAL A 323 -34.24 23.30 17.80
C VAL A 323 -35.53 23.97 17.36
N PRO A 324 -36.67 23.61 17.94
CA PRO A 324 -37.94 24.30 17.71
C PRO A 324 -37.96 25.65 18.43
N VAL A 325 -38.55 26.65 17.80
CA VAL A 325 -38.68 28.03 18.34
C VAL A 325 -40.14 28.35 18.68
N THR A 326 -41.05 27.55 18.16
CA THR A 326 -42.50 27.64 18.45
C THR A 326 -42.94 26.45 19.33
N ALA A 327 -44.26 26.31 19.56
CA ALA A 327 -44.81 25.17 20.30
C ALA A 327 -44.77 23.82 19.54
N ILE A 328 -44.10 23.75 18.38
CA ILE A 328 -43.92 22.51 17.61
C ILE A 328 -42.97 21.54 18.33
N SER A 329 -43.25 20.25 18.26
CA SER A 329 -42.33 19.26 18.81
C SER A 329 -41.09 19.09 17.92
N GLN A 330 -40.01 18.55 18.48
CA GLN A 330 -38.80 18.20 17.70
C GLN A 330 -39.12 17.20 16.58
N ALA A 331 -39.97 16.21 16.86
CA ALA A 331 -40.37 15.20 15.88
C ALA A 331 -41.15 15.82 14.72
N ASP A 332 -42.11 16.70 15.01
CA ASP A 332 -42.90 17.38 13.98
C ASP A 332 -42.06 18.35 13.15
N LEU A 333 -41.10 19.07 13.78
CA LEU A 333 -40.20 19.96 13.06
C LEU A 333 -39.32 19.17 12.08
N LEU A 334 -38.77 18.04 12.52
CA LEU A 334 -37.97 17.13 11.67
C LEU A 334 -38.83 16.53 10.55
N GLN A 335 -40.07 16.09 10.87
CA GLN A 335 -40.99 15.54 9.89
C GLN A 335 -41.34 16.57 8.79
N LEU A 336 -41.63 17.82 9.18
CA LEU A 336 -41.89 18.91 8.21
C LEU A 336 -40.69 19.18 7.32
N ALA A 337 -39.47 19.28 7.91
CA ALA A 337 -38.25 19.50 7.17
C ALA A 337 -37.98 18.33 6.19
N ALA A 338 -38.06 17.11 6.66
CA ALA A 338 -37.83 15.89 5.85
C ALA A 338 -38.89 15.75 4.74
N SER A 339 -40.16 16.09 5.05
CA SER A 339 -41.26 16.03 4.07
C SER A 339 -41.10 17.09 2.96
N ALA A 340 -40.64 18.29 3.29
CA ALA A 340 -40.37 19.31 2.27
C ALA A 340 -39.21 18.92 1.35
N GLU A 341 -38.18 18.30 1.90
CA GLU A 341 -36.93 17.95 1.23
C GLU A 341 -36.92 16.53 0.60
N GLN A 342 -38.03 15.75 0.71
CA GLN A 342 -38.07 14.32 0.32
C GLN A 342 -37.75 14.05 -1.15
N HIS A 343 -37.86 15.04 -2.02
CA HIS A 343 -37.57 14.92 -3.45
C HIS A 343 -36.24 15.60 -3.86
N SER A 344 -35.56 16.27 -2.92
CA SER A 344 -34.26 16.89 -3.18
C SER A 344 -33.11 15.86 -3.16
N GLY A 345 -32.21 15.95 -4.14
CA GLY A 345 -30.99 15.18 -4.19
C GLY A 345 -29.87 15.69 -3.27
N HIS A 346 -30.10 16.76 -2.52
CA HIS A 346 -29.09 17.37 -1.69
C HIS A 346 -28.73 16.50 -0.47
N VAL A 347 -27.44 16.47 -0.07
CA VAL A 347 -26.95 15.62 1.05
C VAL A 347 -27.68 15.92 2.36
N LEU A 348 -28.00 17.20 2.66
CA LEU A 348 -28.76 17.57 3.85
C LEU A 348 -30.19 17.03 3.81
N ALA A 349 -30.82 17.05 2.64
CA ALA A 349 -32.17 16.52 2.43
C ALA A 349 -32.21 15.02 2.72
N GLN A 350 -31.26 14.27 2.17
CA GLN A 350 -31.12 12.82 2.43
C GLN A 350 -30.93 12.54 3.93
N SER A 351 -30.16 13.37 4.62
CA SER A 351 -29.93 13.23 6.06
C SER A 351 -31.17 13.52 6.89
N LEU A 352 -32.00 14.51 6.49
CA LEU A 352 -33.30 14.80 7.13
C LEU A 352 -34.26 13.63 6.96
N VAL A 353 -34.36 13.11 5.74
CA VAL A 353 -35.25 11.98 5.42
C VAL A 353 -34.83 10.73 6.20
N ALA A 354 -33.53 10.44 6.26
CA ALA A 354 -33.00 9.28 6.99
C ALA A 354 -33.16 9.39 8.51
N ALA A 355 -33.18 10.61 9.05
CA ALA A 355 -33.34 10.84 10.48
C ALA A 355 -34.80 10.86 10.93
N SER A 356 -35.76 11.08 10.02
CA SER A 356 -37.19 11.12 10.37
C SER A 356 -37.70 9.72 10.70
N THR A 357 -38.16 9.52 11.92
CA THR A 357 -38.82 8.27 12.37
C THR A 357 -40.31 8.25 12.04
N GLU A 358 -40.90 9.42 11.80
CA GLU A 358 -42.29 9.58 11.43
C GLU A 358 -42.48 9.39 9.93
N LYS A 359 -43.69 8.95 9.55
CA LYS A 359 -44.06 8.83 8.14
C LYS A 359 -44.06 10.21 7.49
N LEU A 360 -43.33 10.34 6.38
CA LEU A 360 -43.26 11.60 5.63
C LEU A 360 -44.64 11.99 5.11
N LEU A 361 -44.94 13.28 5.20
CA LEU A 361 -46.19 13.88 4.71
C LEU A 361 -46.10 14.08 3.18
N PRO A 362 -47.19 13.93 2.44
CA PRO A 362 -47.21 14.19 1.01
C PRO A 362 -46.88 15.66 0.72
N ALA A 363 -45.86 15.91 -0.10
CA ALA A 363 -45.48 17.25 -0.53
C ALA A 363 -45.97 17.49 -1.97
N ALA A 364 -46.70 18.58 -2.19
CA ALA A 364 -47.11 19.04 -3.48
C ALA A 364 -46.41 20.38 -3.83
N ASP A 365 -46.42 20.75 -5.11
CA ASP A 365 -45.86 22.03 -5.61
C ASP A 365 -44.42 22.28 -5.15
N VAL A 366 -43.59 21.20 -5.18
CA VAL A 366 -42.21 21.26 -4.73
C VAL A 366 -41.37 22.12 -5.69
N ASN A 367 -40.75 23.16 -5.18
CA ASN A 367 -39.87 24.05 -5.92
C ASN A 367 -38.54 24.21 -5.19
N GLU A 368 -37.45 23.72 -5.81
CA GLU A 368 -36.11 23.85 -5.29
C GLU A 368 -35.41 25.07 -5.88
N THR A 369 -34.92 25.96 -5.02
CA THR A 369 -34.13 27.14 -5.40
C THR A 369 -32.66 26.83 -5.11
N THR A 370 -31.86 26.73 -6.16
CA THR A 370 -30.44 26.38 -6.07
C THR A 370 -29.71 27.23 -5.04
N ALA A 371 -28.95 26.59 -4.17
CA ALA A 371 -28.17 27.20 -3.10
C ALA A 371 -28.96 27.95 -2.02
N GLN A 372 -30.29 27.87 -2.01
CA GLN A 372 -31.14 28.52 -1.02
C GLN A 372 -31.96 27.51 -0.20
N GLY A 373 -32.74 26.64 -0.86
CA GLY A 373 -33.59 25.69 -0.19
C GLY A 373 -34.78 25.23 -1.02
N VAL A 374 -35.69 24.50 -0.39
CA VAL A 374 -36.91 23.92 -0.98
C VAL A 374 -38.16 24.58 -0.40
N GLN A 375 -39.10 24.84 -1.26
CA GLN A 375 -40.47 25.23 -0.90
C GLN A 375 -41.44 24.14 -1.37
N ALA A 376 -42.32 23.69 -0.48
CA ALA A 376 -43.33 22.68 -0.78
C ALA A 376 -44.66 23.03 -0.13
N ASN A 377 -45.77 22.51 -0.67
CA ASN A 377 -47.08 22.57 -0.06
C ASN A 377 -47.37 21.24 0.67
N ILE A 378 -47.55 21.31 1.98
CA ILE A 378 -47.85 20.15 2.84
C ILE A 378 -49.14 20.48 3.61
N ASP A 379 -50.18 19.66 3.45
CA ASP A 379 -51.49 19.85 4.05
C ASP A 379 -52.08 21.25 3.85
N GLY A 380 -51.90 21.84 2.67
CA GLY A 380 -52.40 23.16 2.31
C GLY A 380 -51.56 24.33 2.89
N GLN A 381 -50.46 24.05 3.57
CA GLN A 381 -49.55 25.06 4.09
C GLN A 381 -48.26 25.11 3.29
N THR A 382 -47.78 26.33 3.01
CA THR A 382 -46.45 26.49 2.39
C THR A 382 -45.37 26.30 3.42
N ILE A 383 -44.55 25.26 3.21
CA ILE A 383 -43.36 24.95 4.01
C ILE A 383 -42.13 25.39 3.22
N ARG A 384 -41.20 26.09 3.89
CA ARG A 384 -39.88 26.40 3.34
C ARG A 384 -38.83 25.78 4.24
N ALA A 385 -37.89 25.06 3.62
CA ALA A 385 -36.72 24.46 4.27
C ALA A 385 -35.46 24.92 3.54
N GLY A 386 -34.43 25.40 4.25
CA GLY A 386 -33.19 25.87 3.62
C GLY A 386 -32.43 26.89 4.46
N LYS A 387 -31.74 27.83 3.80
CA LYS A 387 -31.01 28.92 4.47
C LYS A 387 -31.95 29.84 5.23
N ALA A 388 -31.46 30.44 6.30
CA ALA A 388 -32.25 31.37 7.13
C ALA A 388 -32.92 32.48 6.31
N GLU A 389 -32.17 33.09 5.40
CA GLU A 389 -32.63 34.19 4.54
C GLU A 389 -33.70 33.77 3.50
N PHE A 390 -33.74 32.47 3.16
CA PHE A 390 -34.79 31.91 2.28
C PHE A 390 -36.07 31.59 3.04
N VAL A 391 -35.93 31.26 4.31
CA VAL A 391 -37.03 30.78 5.16
C VAL A 391 -37.79 31.95 5.81
N THR A 392 -37.10 33.04 6.19
CA THR A 392 -37.70 34.19 6.88
C THR A 392 -36.91 35.47 6.64
N ASP A 393 -37.65 36.61 6.53
CA ASP A 393 -37.06 37.94 6.44
C ASP A 393 -36.69 38.53 7.82
N LYS A 394 -37.02 37.83 8.92
CA LYS A 394 -36.73 38.29 10.28
C LYS A 394 -35.35 37.75 10.73
N PRO A 395 -34.62 38.52 11.53
CA PRO A 395 -33.42 38.03 12.17
C PRO A 395 -33.73 36.78 13.02
N VAL A 396 -32.93 35.71 12.83
CA VAL A 396 -33.02 34.50 13.61
C VAL A 396 -31.63 34.16 14.17
N ASP A 397 -31.62 33.51 15.31
CA ASP A 397 -30.38 33.00 15.87
C ASP A 397 -29.78 31.97 14.90
N LYS A 398 -28.54 32.25 14.45
CA LYS A 398 -27.84 31.37 13.55
C LYS A 398 -27.24 30.21 14.33
N ALA A 399 -27.48 29.01 13.83
CA ALA A 399 -26.82 27.82 14.36
C ALA A 399 -25.28 27.92 14.21
N ASP A 400 -24.54 27.41 15.19
CA ASP A 400 -23.06 27.34 15.12
C ASP A 400 -22.55 26.34 14.09
N LYS A 401 -23.40 25.41 13.69
CA LYS A 401 -23.14 24.36 12.69
C LYS A 401 -23.96 24.58 11.42
N THR A 402 -23.65 23.79 10.38
CA THR A 402 -24.53 23.72 9.20
C THR A 402 -25.95 23.39 9.64
N ALA A 403 -26.93 24.11 9.16
CA ALA A 403 -28.32 23.93 9.54
C ALA A 403 -29.28 24.18 8.40
N VAL A 404 -30.41 23.49 8.42
CA VAL A 404 -31.60 23.75 7.62
C VAL A 404 -32.64 24.42 8.51
N TYR A 405 -33.03 25.62 8.16
CA TYR A 405 -34.08 26.40 8.83
C TYR A 405 -35.43 26.03 8.21
N VAL A 406 -36.50 26.13 8.98
CA VAL A 406 -37.83 25.68 8.56
C VAL A 406 -38.88 26.76 8.92
N SER A 407 -39.77 27.10 7.96
CA SER A 407 -40.98 27.87 8.23
C SER A 407 -42.22 27.15 7.70
N ALA A 408 -43.33 27.37 8.37
CA ALA A 408 -44.65 26.89 7.97
C ALA A 408 -45.61 28.11 7.90
N ALA A 409 -46.31 28.25 6.78
CA ALA A 409 -47.21 29.38 6.51
C ALA A 409 -46.59 30.78 6.79
N GLY A 410 -45.29 30.93 6.46
CA GLY A 410 -44.51 32.15 6.69
C GLY A 410 -44.07 32.42 8.13
N ILE A 411 -44.33 31.48 9.05
CA ILE A 411 -43.90 31.58 10.46
C ILE A 411 -42.68 30.68 10.64
N TYR A 412 -41.57 31.26 11.11
CA TYR A 412 -40.36 30.51 11.46
C TYR A 412 -40.62 29.52 12.59
N GLN A 413 -40.35 28.24 12.34
CA GLN A 413 -40.61 27.14 13.28
C GLN A 413 -39.37 26.71 14.08
N GLY A 414 -38.16 26.85 13.50
CA GLY A 414 -36.93 26.41 14.08
C GLY A 414 -35.92 25.97 13.04
N TYR A 415 -34.88 25.29 13.50
CA TYR A 415 -33.84 24.72 12.61
C TYR A 415 -33.43 23.32 13.02
N VAL A 416 -32.89 22.58 12.06
CA VAL A 416 -32.24 21.29 12.24
C VAL A 416 -30.76 21.46 11.90
N SER A 417 -29.88 21.26 12.85
CA SER A 417 -28.42 21.31 12.64
C SER A 417 -27.84 19.95 12.31
N PHE A 418 -26.68 19.95 11.65
CA PHE A 418 -25.99 18.75 11.20
C PHE A 418 -24.57 18.74 11.74
N SER A 419 -24.09 17.53 12.01
CA SER A 419 -22.68 17.27 12.28
C SER A 419 -22.19 16.14 11.39
N ASP A 420 -20.90 16.14 11.13
CA ASP A 420 -20.25 15.03 10.44
C ASP A 420 -20.04 13.89 11.46
N LYS A 421 -20.48 12.70 11.11
CA LYS A 421 -20.46 11.55 12.01
C LYS A 421 -19.04 11.05 12.21
N LEU A 422 -18.58 10.98 13.46
CA LEU A 422 -17.32 10.37 13.81
C LEU A 422 -17.31 8.87 13.43
N ARG A 423 -16.16 8.39 12.98
CA ARG A 423 -15.95 6.96 12.78
C ARG A 423 -15.93 6.25 14.12
N PRO A 424 -16.65 5.14 14.28
CA PRO A 424 -16.67 4.41 15.55
C PRO A 424 -15.29 3.90 15.96
N GLU A 425 -14.44 3.59 14.97
CA GLU A 425 -13.07 3.09 15.18
C GLU A 425 -12.02 4.18 15.39
N ALA A 426 -12.37 5.48 15.26
CA ALA A 426 -11.39 6.57 15.30
C ALA A 426 -10.60 6.62 16.61
N LYS A 427 -11.30 6.54 17.76
CA LYS A 427 -10.66 6.57 19.09
C LYS A 427 -9.70 5.41 19.29
N ASP A 428 -10.12 4.20 18.93
CA ASP A 428 -9.30 3.00 19.08
C ASP A 428 -8.07 3.05 18.16
N THR A 429 -8.23 3.57 16.94
CA THR A 429 -7.11 3.77 16.01
C THR A 429 -6.06 4.74 16.56
N MET A 430 -6.47 5.86 17.16
CA MET A 430 -5.54 6.81 17.78
C MET A 430 -4.78 6.17 18.95
N ALA A 431 -5.49 5.42 19.81
CA ALA A 431 -4.88 4.67 20.89
C ALA A 431 -3.89 3.61 20.38
N ASP A 432 -4.21 2.92 19.28
CA ASP A 432 -3.33 1.93 18.66
C ASP A 432 -2.05 2.57 18.09
N LEU A 433 -2.15 3.72 17.45
CA LEU A 433 -0.99 4.45 16.96
C LEU A 433 -0.06 4.85 18.10
N HIS A 434 -0.59 5.33 19.23
CA HIS A 434 0.22 5.61 20.42
C HIS A 434 0.90 4.34 20.96
N ARG A 435 0.20 3.21 21.02
CA ARG A 435 0.80 1.90 21.40
C ARG A 435 1.92 1.46 20.45
N LEU A 436 1.80 1.82 19.17
CA LEU A 436 2.82 1.56 18.15
C LEU A 436 3.97 2.59 18.17
N GLY A 437 4.05 3.44 19.20
CA GLY A 437 5.14 4.38 19.43
C GLY A 437 5.08 5.65 18.58
N VAL A 438 3.88 6.03 18.13
CA VAL A 438 3.66 7.35 17.56
C VAL A 438 3.56 8.37 18.69
N HIS A 439 4.39 9.41 18.64
CA HIS A 439 4.49 10.37 19.74
C HIS A 439 3.49 11.52 19.62
N ASN A 440 3.13 11.91 18.40
CA ASN A 440 2.26 13.05 18.16
C ASN A 440 1.13 12.68 17.20
N LEU A 441 -0.09 12.97 17.58
CA LEU A 441 -1.26 12.93 16.72
C LEU A 441 -1.75 14.36 16.49
N VAL A 442 -1.92 14.75 15.23
CA VAL A 442 -2.27 16.10 14.82
C VAL A 442 -3.55 16.06 13.98
N MET A 443 -4.53 16.88 14.27
CA MET A 443 -5.69 17.08 13.41
C MET A 443 -5.54 18.42 12.67
N ILE A 444 -5.73 18.39 11.35
CA ILE A 444 -5.72 19.58 10.50
C ILE A 444 -7.11 19.71 9.88
N SER A 445 -7.81 20.83 10.13
CA SER A 445 -9.21 21.01 9.73
C SER A 445 -9.50 22.45 9.31
N GLY A 446 -10.40 22.63 8.37
CA GLY A 446 -10.99 23.93 8.03
C GLY A 446 -12.08 24.41 8.99
N ASP A 447 -12.48 23.59 9.96
CA ASP A 447 -13.52 23.94 10.93
C ASP A 447 -13.06 25.00 11.94
N ARG A 448 -14.03 25.60 12.61
CA ARG A 448 -13.78 26.54 13.70
C ARG A 448 -13.07 25.84 14.87
N GLN A 449 -12.17 26.56 15.52
CA GLN A 449 -11.34 26.08 16.62
C GLN A 449 -12.11 25.32 17.73
N PRO A 450 -13.31 25.76 18.23
CA PRO A 450 -14.01 25.02 19.26
C PRO A 450 -14.47 23.64 18.82
N ILE A 451 -14.99 23.53 17.59
CA ILE A 451 -15.49 22.26 17.01
C ILE A 451 -14.34 21.30 16.82
N ALA A 452 -13.25 21.77 16.21
CA ALA A 452 -12.06 20.97 15.97
C ALA A 452 -11.45 20.43 17.28
N LYS A 453 -11.36 21.26 18.33
CA LYS A 453 -10.87 20.85 19.64
C LYS A 453 -11.77 19.82 20.32
N GLN A 454 -13.09 19.96 20.19
CA GLN A 454 -14.03 19.00 20.74
C GLN A 454 -13.82 17.61 20.13
N ILE A 455 -13.76 17.54 18.80
CA ILE A 455 -13.55 16.29 18.06
C ILE A 455 -12.20 15.65 18.42
N ALA A 456 -11.13 16.44 18.44
CA ALA A 456 -9.81 15.97 18.80
C ALA A 456 -9.76 15.35 20.21
N ALA A 457 -10.39 16.03 21.19
CA ALA A 457 -10.47 15.53 22.56
C ALA A 457 -11.27 14.21 22.66
N GLU A 458 -12.34 14.07 21.86
CA GLU A 458 -13.17 12.86 21.84
C GLU A 458 -12.42 11.65 21.32
N VAL A 459 -11.57 11.82 20.29
CA VAL A 459 -10.81 10.74 19.65
C VAL A 459 -9.41 10.55 20.23
N GLY A 460 -8.92 11.47 21.09
CA GLY A 460 -7.61 11.37 21.73
C GLY A 460 -6.46 11.89 20.84
N ILE A 461 -6.68 12.97 20.08
CA ILE A 461 -5.65 13.64 19.28
C ILE A 461 -5.00 14.76 20.12
N ASP A 462 -3.65 14.84 20.05
CA ASP A 462 -2.84 15.72 20.91
C ASP A 462 -2.87 17.19 20.50
N GLN A 463 -2.85 17.46 19.19
CA GLN A 463 -2.71 18.81 18.63
C GLN A 463 -3.75 19.08 17.53
N VAL A 464 -4.19 20.35 17.45
CA VAL A 464 -5.23 20.76 16.50
C VAL A 464 -4.81 22.03 15.79
N HIS A 465 -4.81 21.99 14.46
CA HIS A 465 -4.75 23.14 13.59
C HIS A 465 -6.13 23.31 12.94
N ALA A 466 -6.85 24.31 13.39
CA ALA A 466 -8.21 24.63 12.91
C ALA A 466 -8.20 25.81 11.95
N GLU A 467 -9.32 26.05 11.26
CA GLU A 467 -9.53 27.17 10.34
C GLU A 467 -8.50 27.21 9.19
N CYS A 468 -7.92 26.04 8.84
CA CYS A 468 -6.91 25.89 7.81
C CYS A 468 -7.52 25.92 6.41
N LEU A 469 -7.06 26.83 5.57
CA LEU A 469 -7.24 26.76 4.14
C LEU A 469 -6.33 25.63 3.54
N PRO A 470 -6.58 25.18 2.31
CA PRO A 470 -5.75 24.12 1.69
C PRO A 470 -4.24 24.43 1.69
N ALA A 471 -3.85 25.68 1.49
CA ALA A 471 -2.46 26.13 1.56
C ALA A 471 -1.88 26.03 2.98
N ASP A 472 -2.69 26.32 4.00
CA ASP A 472 -2.24 26.27 5.39
C ASP A 472 -1.95 24.84 5.84
N LYS A 473 -2.73 23.85 5.36
CA LYS A 473 -2.48 22.44 5.61
C LYS A 473 -1.07 22.03 5.15
N ILE A 474 -0.64 22.51 3.98
CA ILE A 474 0.70 22.25 3.44
C ILE A 474 1.77 22.88 4.33
N ASN A 475 1.57 24.14 4.74
CA ASN A 475 2.51 24.86 5.58
C ASN A 475 2.68 24.18 6.95
N VAL A 476 1.58 23.75 7.59
CA VAL A 476 1.60 23.01 8.87
C VAL A 476 2.49 21.78 8.76
N LEU A 477 2.36 20.99 7.67
CA LEU A 477 3.16 19.79 7.46
C LEU A 477 4.65 20.12 7.17
N ALA A 478 4.90 21.18 6.39
CA ALA A 478 6.26 21.59 6.03
C ALA A 478 7.04 22.16 7.22
N GLU A 479 6.37 22.87 8.12
CA GLU A 479 6.95 23.56 9.28
C GLU A 479 7.15 22.65 10.51
N LEU A 480 6.68 21.39 10.46
CA LEU A 480 6.89 20.45 11.55
C LEU A 480 8.39 20.29 11.85
N PRO A 481 8.79 20.40 13.14
CA PRO A 481 10.18 20.28 13.57
C PRO A 481 10.82 18.95 13.17
N ALA A 482 12.12 18.93 12.95
CA ALA A 482 12.87 17.75 12.53
C ALA A 482 12.80 16.58 13.55
N ASP A 483 12.63 16.86 14.83
CA ASP A 483 12.45 15.87 15.88
C ASP A 483 11.06 15.19 15.85
N GLN A 484 10.07 15.84 15.21
CA GLN A 484 8.73 15.30 14.98
C GLN A 484 8.59 14.57 13.64
N ARG A 485 9.63 14.55 12.81
CA ARG A 485 9.65 13.85 11.52
C ARG A 485 10.22 12.44 11.64
N PRO A 486 9.88 11.51 10.75
CA PRO A 486 8.96 11.64 9.59
C PRO A 486 7.49 11.84 10.00
N VAL A 487 6.73 12.58 9.16
CA VAL A 487 5.29 12.79 9.30
C VAL A 487 4.51 11.99 8.27
N ALA A 488 3.45 11.31 8.72
CA ALA A 488 2.44 10.73 7.84
C ALA A 488 1.20 11.63 7.81
N MET A 489 0.67 11.92 6.61
CA MET A 489 -0.61 12.59 6.43
C MET A 489 -1.65 11.57 5.97
N VAL A 490 -2.80 11.56 6.65
CA VAL A 490 -3.95 10.70 6.33
C VAL A 490 -5.10 11.60 5.90
N GLY A 491 -5.66 11.35 4.72
CA GLY A 491 -6.75 12.13 4.14
C GLY A 491 -7.61 11.31 3.18
N ASP A 492 -8.83 11.79 2.88
CA ASP A 492 -9.73 11.18 1.88
C ASP A 492 -9.35 11.56 0.44
N GLY A 493 -8.55 12.58 0.30
CA GLY A 493 -7.84 12.96 -0.91
C GLY A 493 -8.56 13.80 -1.93
N ILE A 494 -9.81 14.17 -1.73
CA ILE A 494 -10.50 15.05 -2.68
C ILE A 494 -9.88 16.45 -2.65
N ASN A 495 -9.59 16.96 -1.45
CA ASN A 495 -8.97 18.27 -1.24
C ASN A 495 -7.54 18.18 -0.68
N ASP A 496 -7.08 17.01 -0.28
CA ASP A 496 -5.84 16.80 0.48
C ASP A 496 -4.68 16.29 -0.36
N ALA A 497 -4.88 16.05 -1.66
CA ALA A 497 -3.82 15.55 -2.55
C ALA A 497 -2.50 16.32 -2.44
N PRO A 498 -2.48 17.66 -2.37
CA PRO A 498 -1.24 18.43 -2.16
C PRO A 498 -0.61 18.19 -0.77
N SER A 499 -1.42 18.04 0.28
CA SER A 499 -0.96 17.76 1.65
C SER A 499 -0.39 16.35 1.76
N LEU A 500 -1.04 15.36 1.13
CA LEU A 500 -0.53 13.98 1.04
C LEU A 500 0.83 13.91 0.34
N ALA A 501 1.00 14.66 -0.76
CA ALA A 501 2.27 14.72 -1.49
C ALA A 501 3.39 15.45 -0.72
N THR A 502 3.05 16.37 0.19
CA THR A 502 4.02 17.16 0.97
C THR A 502 4.54 16.40 2.20
N ALA A 503 3.74 15.50 2.76
CA ALA A 503 4.14 14.68 3.90
C ALA A 503 5.31 13.75 3.55
N ASP A 504 6.02 13.24 4.57
CA ASP A 504 7.04 12.20 4.36
C ASP A 504 6.40 10.89 3.89
N VAL A 505 5.15 10.63 4.32
CA VAL A 505 4.29 9.53 3.85
C VAL A 505 2.86 10.04 3.72
N GLY A 506 2.30 10.03 2.52
CA GLY A 506 0.88 10.28 2.28
C GLY A 506 0.08 8.98 2.30
N ILE A 507 -1.02 8.95 3.05
CA ILE A 507 -1.95 7.81 3.12
C ILE A 507 -3.34 8.28 2.70
N ALA A 508 -3.82 7.80 1.56
CA ALA A 508 -5.17 8.08 1.07
C ALA A 508 -6.17 7.06 1.65
N MET A 509 -7.31 7.56 2.15
CA MET A 509 -8.40 6.74 2.68
C MET A 509 -9.50 6.55 1.62
N GLY A 510 -9.99 5.31 1.49
CA GLY A 510 -11.15 4.97 0.68
C GLY A 510 -10.89 5.01 -0.82
N ALA A 511 -11.21 3.94 -1.52
CA ALA A 511 -11.08 3.86 -2.98
C ALA A 511 -12.22 4.60 -3.72
N HIS A 512 -13.13 5.28 -3.02
CA HIS A 512 -14.32 5.89 -3.58
C HIS A 512 -14.00 7.21 -4.31
N GLY A 513 -13.37 7.10 -5.48
CA GLY A 513 -13.46 8.12 -6.51
C GLY A 513 -12.40 9.21 -6.59
N ALA A 514 -11.41 9.26 -5.72
CA ALA A 514 -10.37 10.27 -5.82
C ALA A 514 -9.09 9.72 -6.47
N THR A 515 -9.08 9.64 -7.80
CA THR A 515 -7.86 9.30 -8.57
C THR A 515 -6.68 10.20 -8.20
N ALA A 516 -6.91 11.50 -7.99
CA ALA A 516 -5.88 12.46 -7.61
C ALA A 516 -5.24 12.15 -6.25
N ALA A 517 -6.02 11.71 -5.25
CA ALA A 517 -5.48 11.32 -3.96
C ALA A 517 -4.66 10.04 -4.03
N SER A 518 -5.23 9.03 -4.67
CA SER A 518 -4.54 7.75 -4.86
C SER A 518 -3.24 7.92 -5.66
N GLU A 519 -3.19 8.86 -6.60
CA GLU A 519 -1.98 9.17 -7.36
C GLU A 519 -0.93 9.92 -6.52
N SER A 520 -1.36 10.83 -5.65
CA SER A 520 -0.49 11.68 -4.83
C SER A 520 0.01 10.99 -3.56
N ALA A 521 -0.74 10.03 -3.02
CA ALA A 521 -0.37 9.31 -1.80
C ALA A 521 0.71 8.25 -2.04
N ASP A 522 1.49 7.94 -1.02
CA ASP A 522 2.48 6.86 -0.99
C ASP A 522 1.87 5.51 -0.62
N ALA A 523 0.75 5.53 0.11
CA ALA A 523 -0.04 4.34 0.43
C ALA A 523 -1.53 4.64 0.27
N VAL A 524 -2.32 3.62 -0.10
CA VAL A 524 -3.76 3.74 -0.32
C VAL A 524 -4.46 2.65 0.49
N VAL A 525 -5.39 3.06 1.32
CA VAL A 525 -6.30 2.17 2.05
C VAL A 525 -7.52 1.95 1.18
N LEU A 526 -7.73 0.70 0.75
CA LEU A 526 -8.79 0.34 -0.20
C LEU A 526 -10.19 0.35 0.45
N LYS A 527 -10.24 -0.02 1.72
CA LYS A 527 -11.47 -0.03 2.50
C LYS A 527 -11.63 1.28 3.25
N ASP A 528 -12.86 1.74 3.39
CA ASP A 528 -13.21 2.90 4.21
C ASP A 528 -13.20 2.56 5.72
N ASP A 529 -12.02 2.18 6.24
CA ASP A 529 -11.78 1.70 7.60
C ASP A 529 -10.46 2.29 8.14
N LEU A 530 -10.58 3.18 9.12
CA LEU A 530 -9.45 3.92 9.67
C LEU A 530 -8.47 3.00 10.44
N THR A 531 -8.91 1.82 10.92
CA THR A 531 -8.02 0.85 11.59
C THR A 531 -6.89 0.37 10.69
N ARG A 532 -7.07 0.44 9.37
CA ARG A 532 -6.04 0.08 8.38
C ARG A 532 -4.80 0.98 8.46
N VAL A 533 -4.95 2.21 8.95
CA VAL A 533 -3.82 3.13 9.16
C VAL A 533 -2.89 2.61 10.27
N SER A 534 -3.45 2.19 11.41
CA SER A 534 -2.66 1.59 12.49
C SER A 534 -2.08 0.22 12.07
N ALA A 535 -2.84 -0.58 11.31
CA ALA A 535 -2.36 -1.83 10.73
C ALA A 535 -1.18 -1.61 9.77
N ALA A 536 -1.23 -0.59 8.91
CA ALA A 536 -0.13 -0.23 8.02
C ALA A 536 1.16 0.08 8.80
N ARG A 537 1.03 0.81 9.92
CA ARG A 537 2.15 1.11 10.82
C ARG A 537 2.72 -0.16 11.46
N ASP A 538 1.88 -1.06 11.97
CA ASP A 538 2.32 -2.34 12.56
C ASP A 538 3.04 -3.22 11.54
N ILE A 539 2.47 -3.38 10.35
CA ILE A 539 3.08 -4.13 9.25
C ILE A 539 4.45 -3.55 8.89
N ALA A 540 4.55 -2.23 8.78
CA ALA A 540 5.80 -1.55 8.47
C ALA A 540 6.88 -1.80 9.55
N GLN A 541 6.53 -1.68 10.83
CA GLN A 541 7.44 -1.94 11.93
C GLN A 541 7.90 -3.40 11.98
N TRP A 542 6.97 -4.35 11.78
CA TRP A 542 7.30 -5.77 11.72
C TRP A 542 8.24 -6.09 10.58
N THR A 543 7.94 -5.59 9.38
CA THR A 543 8.75 -5.77 8.18
C THR A 543 10.18 -5.27 8.40
N MET A 544 10.33 -4.06 8.95
CA MET A 544 11.65 -3.49 9.22
C MET A 544 12.41 -4.23 10.33
N ARG A 545 11.70 -4.80 11.30
CA ARG A 545 12.31 -5.67 12.32
C ARG A 545 12.86 -6.94 11.68
N ILE A 546 12.08 -7.64 10.87
CA ILE A 546 12.50 -8.85 10.16
C ILE A 546 13.66 -8.55 9.21
N ALA A 547 13.59 -7.46 8.45
CA ALA A 547 14.66 -7.04 7.56
C ALA A 547 16.00 -6.85 8.30
N ARG A 548 15.98 -6.11 9.42
CA ARG A 548 17.17 -5.92 10.26
C ARG A 548 17.70 -7.22 10.85
N GLN A 549 16.81 -8.07 11.35
CA GLN A 549 17.20 -9.36 11.91
C GLN A 549 17.83 -10.26 10.85
N ALA A 550 17.24 -10.36 9.66
CA ALA A 550 17.79 -11.16 8.56
C ALA A 550 19.21 -10.71 8.18
N VAL A 551 19.40 -9.40 8.03
CA VAL A 551 20.73 -8.80 7.73
C VAL A 551 21.73 -9.09 8.85
N LEU A 552 21.36 -8.89 10.13
CA LEU A 552 22.25 -9.13 11.26
C LEU A 552 22.62 -10.60 11.42
N ILE A 553 21.66 -11.52 11.20
CA ILE A 553 21.93 -12.97 11.21
C ILE A 553 22.97 -13.30 10.15
N GLY A 554 22.83 -12.79 8.92
CA GLY A 554 23.82 -13.00 7.86
C GLY A 554 25.20 -12.48 8.24
N ILE A 555 25.29 -11.23 8.72
CA ILE A 555 26.56 -10.61 9.16
C ILE A 555 27.25 -11.45 10.25
N VAL A 556 26.51 -11.85 11.26
CA VAL A 556 27.07 -12.61 12.39
C VAL A 556 27.59 -13.97 11.93
N ILE A 557 26.80 -14.71 11.15
CA ILE A 557 27.22 -16.03 10.66
C ILE A 557 28.44 -15.89 9.75
N CYS A 558 28.41 -14.97 8.77
CA CYS A 558 29.55 -14.74 7.88
C CYS A 558 30.81 -14.32 8.65
N THR A 559 30.67 -13.45 9.66
CA THR A 559 31.83 -13.03 10.48
C THR A 559 32.43 -14.21 11.25
N VAL A 560 31.61 -15.07 11.84
CA VAL A 560 32.09 -16.30 12.51
C VAL A 560 32.78 -17.22 11.52
N LEU A 561 32.19 -17.44 10.35
CA LEU A 561 32.80 -18.27 9.29
C LEU A 561 34.14 -17.69 8.81
N MET A 562 34.26 -16.37 8.61
CA MET A 562 35.52 -15.70 8.26
C MET A 562 36.60 -15.93 9.30
N VAL A 563 36.27 -15.81 10.59
CA VAL A 563 37.20 -16.07 11.68
C VAL A 563 37.67 -17.53 11.66
N ILE A 564 36.75 -18.50 11.48
CA ILE A 564 37.12 -19.92 11.41
C ILE A 564 37.98 -20.22 10.16
N ALA A 565 37.61 -19.65 9.00
CA ALA A 565 38.34 -19.78 7.75
C ALA A 565 39.77 -19.18 7.85
N SER A 566 39.96 -18.11 8.61
CA SER A 566 41.27 -17.47 8.82
C SER A 566 42.32 -18.41 9.44
N PHE A 567 41.88 -19.45 10.17
CA PHE A 567 42.73 -20.51 10.71
C PHE A 567 42.94 -21.68 9.73
N GLY A 568 42.32 -21.65 8.53
CA GLY A 568 42.43 -22.71 7.53
C GLY A 568 41.64 -23.98 7.83
N VAL A 569 40.66 -23.87 8.69
CA VAL A 569 39.77 -25.00 9.04
C VAL A 569 38.75 -25.25 7.95
N ILE A 570 38.37 -24.18 7.21
CA ILE A 570 37.35 -24.23 6.15
C ILE A 570 38.03 -24.02 4.79
N PRO A 571 38.27 -25.10 3.99
CA PRO A 571 38.72 -24.97 2.60
C PRO A 571 37.74 -24.12 1.76
N ALA A 572 38.25 -23.42 0.75
CA ALA A 572 37.45 -22.50 -0.07
C ALA A 572 36.19 -23.16 -0.67
N ILE A 573 36.25 -24.43 -1.10
CA ILE A 573 35.07 -25.16 -1.62
C ILE A 573 33.99 -25.33 -0.55
N ILE A 574 34.36 -25.71 0.65
CA ILE A 574 33.42 -25.91 1.77
C ILE A 574 32.87 -24.55 2.21
N GLY A 575 33.72 -23.51 2.20
CA GLY A 575 33.34 -22.14 2.47
C GLY A 575 32.24 -21.64 1.53
N ALA A 576 32.38 -21.92 0.24
CA ALA A 576 31.39 -21.60 -0.76
C ALA A 576 30.02 -22.28 -0.50
N VAL A 577 30.04 -23.57 -0.12
CA VAL A 577 28.79 -24.27 0.23
C VAL A 577 28.14 -23.70 1.48
N PHE A 578 28.92 -23.37 2.52
CA PHE A 578 28.36 -22.72 3.72
C PHE A 578 27.73 -21.35 3.39
N GLN A 579 28.30 -20.61 2.47
CA GLN A 579 27.76 -19.34 2.03
C GLN A 579 26.35 -19.49 1.44
N GLU A 580 26.12 -20.48 0.56
CA GLU A 580 24.78 -20.77 0.02
C GLU A 580 23.76 -21.12 1.10
N VAL A 581 24.18 -21.86 2.11
CA VAL A 581 23.30 -22.15 3.25
C VAL A 581 22.94 -20.88 3.99
N VAL A 582 23.89 -19.96 4.21
CA VAL A 582 23.64 -18.68 4.87
C VAL A 582 22.69 -17.82 4.06
N ASP A 583 22.87 -17.74 2.74
CA ASP A 583 22.00 -16.99 1.84
C ASP A 583 20.56 -17.54 1.88
N THR A 584 20.41 -18.85 1.77
CA THR A 584 19.11 -19.52 1.86
C THR A 584 18.42 -19.26 3.20
N VAL A 585 19.13 -19.38 4.32
CA VAL A 585 18.59 -19.15 5.67
C VAL A 585 18.13 -17.71 5.83
N THR A 586 18.93 -16.74 5.39
CA THR A 586 18.57 -15.30 5.52
C THR A 586 17.40 -14.91 4.64
N ILE A 587 17.29 -15.46 3.42
CA ILE A 587 16.15 -15.27 2.52
C ILE A 587 14.88 -15.88 3.13
N LEU A 588 14.93 -17.12 3.60
CA LEU A 588 13.79 -17.78 4.25
C LEU A 588 13.35 -17.02 5.51
N TYR A 589 14.32 -16.48 6.26
CA TYR A 589 14.00 -15.64 7.41
C TYR A 589 13.32 -14.33 6.99
N ALA A 590 13.78 -13.69 5.92
CA ALA A 590 13.20 -12.46 5.38
C ALA A 590 11.74 -12.64 4.92
N LEU A 591 11.39 -13.80 4.36
CA LEU A 591 10.01 -14.13 3.97
C LEU A 591 9.03 -14.15 5.15
N ARG A 592 9.50 -14.26 6.39
CA ARG A 592 8.64 -14.13 7.59
C ARG A 592 7.94 -12.78 7.71
N ALA A 593 8.42 -11.74 7.02
CA ALA A 593 7.73 -10.45 6.95
C ALA A 593 6.32 -10.55 6.32
N ARG A 594 6.06 -11.62 5.55
CA ARG A 594 4.75 -11.91 4.94
C ARG A 594 3.72 -12.46 5.93
N THR A 595 4.18 -13.09 7.01
CA THR A 595 3.29 -13.76 7.98
C THR A 595 2.89 -12.82 9.11
N ASP A 596 1.74 -13.09 9.72
CA ASP A 596 1.31 -12.42 10.94
C ASP A 596 2.20 -12.82 12.12
N ARG A 597 2.21 -11.97 13.15
CA ARG A 597 2.96 -12.24 14.39
C ARG A 597 2.47 -13.48 15.10
#